data_f3310cb474462c2c7658b43bc85af0d9
#
_entry.id   f3310cb474462c2c7658b43bc85af0d9
#
_cell.length_a   1.000
_cell.length_b   1.000
_cell.length_c   1.000
_cell.angle_alpha   90.00
_cell.angle_beta   90.00
_cell.angle_gamma   90.00
#
_symmetry.space_group_name_H-M   'P 1'
#
loop_
_entity.id
_entity.type
_entity.pdbx_description
1 polymer ?
#
loop_
_entity_poly.entity_id
_entity_poly.type
_entity_poly.pdbx_seq_one_letter_code
_entity_poly.pdbx_strand_id
1 'polypeptide(L)'
;MKMTGGSAMNRLPLYGTVIVLANCGVIVWHLLVLARLHSMLSDGQILLIAILVNLIPFTALLLLWTRFRKIAGWLLLASLGIGLLIGTYEHFLSSSPDNVFRMAPGEWTLQFRITAVLLMIVEGLGCWIGVKASRENHVFRVP
;
A
#
# COMPACT_ATOMS: atom_id res chain seq x y z
N MET A 1 -27.95 -10.78 -34.93
CA MET A 1 -26.50 -10.48 -34.99
C MET A 1 -26.12 -9.83 -33.66
N LYS A 2 -25.69 -10.65 -32.66
CA LYS A 2 -25.25 -10.15 -31.33
C LYS A 2 -23.83 -9.63 -31.51
N MET A 3 -23.66 -8.32 -31.47
CA MET A 3 -22.34 -7.71 -31.36
C MET A 3 -21.70 -8.21 -30.06
N THR A 4 -20.66 -9.01 -30.21
CA THR A 4 -19.80 -9.46 -29.13
C THR A 4 -19.19 -8.23 -28.45
N GLY A 5 -19.66 -7.97 -27.24
CA GLY A 5 -19.08 -6.92 -26.41
C GLY A 5 -17.58 -7.14 -26.30
N GLY A 6 -16.81 -6.17 -26.79
CA GLY A 6 -15.36 -6.15 -26.65
C GLY A 6 -15.01 -6.44 -25.21
N SER A 7 -14.10 -7.37 -24.99
CA SER A 7 -13.61 -7.73 -23.67
C SER A 7 -13.10 -6.45 -23.01
N ALA A 8 -13.86 -5.94 -22.03
CA ALA A 8 -13.36 -4.87 -21.17
C ALA A 8 -12.06 -5.40 -20.56
N MET A 9 -10.94 -4.90 -21.08
CA MET A 9 -9.62 -5.28 -20.63
C MET A 9 -9.61 -5.10 -19.12
N ASN A 10 -9.40 -6.19 -18.39
CA ASN A 10 -9.41 -6.13 -16.92
C ASN A 10 -8.30 -5.15 -16.46
N ARG A 11 -8.70 -3.97 -16.03
CA ARG A 11 -7.79 -2.88 -15.64
C ARG A 11 -7.24 -3.03 -14.24
N LEU A 12 -7.63 -4.10 -13.52
CA LEU A 12 -7.23 -4.33 -12.14
C LEU A 12 -5.70 -4.41 -11.96
N PRO A 13 -4.92 -5.13 -12.82
CA PRO A 13 -3.46 -5.11 -12.72
C PRO A 13 -2.87 -3.71 -12.91
N LEU A 14 -3.43 -2.90 -13.80
CA LEU A 14 -2.97 -1.53 -14.03
C LEU A 14 -3.19 -0.67 -12.78
N TYR A 15 -4.38 -0.72 -12.18
CA TYR A 15 -4.66 0.01 -10.93
C TYR A 15 -3.78 -0.48 -9.79
N GLY A 16 -3.57 -1.79 -9.67
CA GLY A 16 -2.63 -2.36 -8.70
C GLY A 16 -1.21 -1.83 -8.90
N THR A 17 -0.74 -1.74 -10.15
CA THR A 17 0.58 -1.17 -10.47
C THR A 17 0.69 0.28 -10.00
N VAL A 18 -0.28 1.12 -10.35
CA VAL A 18 -0.28 2.54 -9.95
C VAL A 18 -0.26 2.68 -8.43
N ILE A 19 -1.09 1.90 -7.72
CA ILE A 19 -1.19 1.98 -6.27
C ILE A 19 0.10 1.50 -5.58
N VAL A 20 0.69 0.37 -6.01
CA VAL A 20 1.94 -0.12 -5.42
C VAL A 20 3.10 0.85 -5.66
N LEU A 21 3.21 1.42 -6.86
CA LEU A 21 4.24 2.42 -7.14
C LEU A 21 4.01 3.72 -6.36
N ALA A 22 2.78 4.18 -6.25
CA ALA A 22 2.43 5.34 -5.44
C ALA A 22 2.77 5.10 -3.96
N ASN A 23 2.44 3.93 -3.42
CA ASN A 23 2.78 3.53 -2.06
C ASN A 23 4.29 3.59 -1.82
N CYS A 24 5.08 2.99 -2.71
CA CYS A 24 6.54 3.04 -2.64
C CYS A 24 7.08 4.49 -2.63
N GLY A 25 6.57 5.34 -3.53
CA GLY A 25 6.96 6.75 -3.60
C GLY A 25 6.63 7.53 -2.32
N VAL A 26 5.43 7.33 -1.77
CA VAL A 26 5.01 7.99 -0.51
C VAL A 26 5.82 7.49 0.67
N ILE A 27 6.15 6.19 0.74
CA ILE A 27 7.02 5.64 1.79
C ILE A 27 8.41 6.26 1.73
N VAL A 28 9.03 6.32 0.55
CA VAL A 28 10.34 6.95 0.39
C VAL A 28 10.31 8.40 0.85
N TRP A 29 9.28 9.15 0.45
CA TRP A 29 9.11 10.53 0.90
C TRP A 29 8.93 10.60 2.43
N HIS A 30 8.07 9.76 3.00
CA HIS A 30 7.83 9.71 4.45
C HIS A 30 9.11 9.39 5.24
N LEU A 31 9.92 8.42 4.78
CA LEU A 31 11.20 8.08 5.39
C LEU A 31 12.20 9.23 5.33
N LEU A 32 12.25 9.97 4.21
CA LEU A 32 13.08 11.17 4.09
C LEU A 32 12.65 12.25 5.07
N VAL A 33 11.34 12.44 5.27
CA VAL A 33 10.81 13.40 6.26
C VAL A 33 11.16 12.96 7.69
N LEU A 34 11.01 11.67 8.03
CA LEU A 34 11.42 11.12 9.33
C LEU A 34 12.91 11.34 9.60
N ALA A 35 13.76 11.10 8.60
CA ALA A 35 15.19 11.34 8.72
C ALA A 35 15.50 12.83 8.99
N ARG A 36 14.75 13.77 8.41
CA ARG A 36 14.87 15.22 8.69
C ARG A 36 14.36 15.61 10.08
N LEU A 37 13.41 14.89 10.61
CA LEU A 37 12.90 15.07 11.97
C LEU A 37 13.77 14.40 13.03
N HIS A 38 14.89 13.75 12.62
CA HIS A 38 15.77 12.97 13.50
C HIS A 38 15.02 11.83 14.24
N SER A 39 13.92 11.37 13.70
CA SER A 39 13.22 10.20 14.19
C SER A 39 13.98 8.94 13.76
N MET A 40 14.57 8.24 14.72
CA MET A 40 15.38 7.04 14.45
C MET A 40 14.46 5.82 14.46
N LEU A 41 14.31 5.19 13.30
CA LEU A 41 13.67 3.89 13.19
C LEU A 41 14.61 2.81 13.74
N SER A 42 14.06 1.86 14.49
CA SER A 42 14.81 0.67 14.89
C SER A 42 15.06 -0.26 13.69
N ASP A 43 16.10 -1.10 13.78
CA ASP A 43 16.40 -2.08 12.72
C ASP A 43 15.18 -2.99 12.42
N GLY A 44 14.42 -3.34 13.47
CA GLY A 44 13.21 -4.14 13.33
C GLY A 44 12.11 -3.40 12.53
N GLN A 45 11.92 -2.10 12.74
CA GLN A 45 10.98 -1.29 11.98
C GLN A 45 11.42 -1.16 10.52
N ILE A 46 12.71 -0.94 10.27
CA ILE A 46 13.27 -0.88 8.90
C ILE A 46 13.04 -2.21 8.18
N LEU A 47 13.32 -3.33 8.83
CA LEU A 47 13.11 -4.67 8.25
C LEU A 47 11.63 -4.94 7.97
N LEU A 48 10.75 -4.56 8.90
CA LEU A 48 9.30 -4.70 8.74
C LEU A 48 8.78 -3.88 7.54
N ILE A 49 9.22 -2.63 7.41
CA ILE A 49 8.87 -1.77 6.27
C ILE A 49 9.40 -2.39 4.96
N ALA A 50 10.66 -2.84 4.94
CA ALA A 50 11.27 -3.43 3.75
C ALA A 50 10.50 -4.67 3.28
N ILE A 51 10.07 -5.53 4.17
CA ILE A 51 9.36 -6.77 3.83
C ILE A 51 7.88 -6.51 3.57
N LEU A 52 7.15 -5.99 4.57
CA LEU A 52 5.69 -5.88 4.50
C LEU A 52 5.22 -4.82 3.50
N VAL A 53 5.92 -3.69 3.44
CA VAL A 53 5.41 -2.53 2.70
C VAL A 53 6.06 -2.41 1.31
N ASN A 54 7.18 -3.07 1.08
CA ASN A 54 7.83 -3.09 -0.23
C ASN A 54 7.87 -4.48 -0.86
N LEU A 55 8.57 -5.45 -0.28
CA LEU A 55 8.82 -6.74 -0.92
C LEU A 55 7.52 -7.50 -1.25
N ILE A 56 6.60 -7.59 -0.29
CA ILE A 56 5.33 -8.32 -0.49
C ILE A 56 4.43 -7.62 -1.51
N PRO A 57 4.17 -6.30 -1.47
CA PRO A 57 3.39 -5.61 -2.50
C PRO A 57 4.00 -5.71 -3.90
N PHE A 58 5.34 -5.64 -4.05
CA PHE A 58 5.98 -5.85 -5.35
C PHE A 58 5.79 -7.28 -5.86
N THR A 59 5.94 -8.28 -5.00
CA THR A 59 5.66 -9.67 -5.35
C THR A 59 4.19 -9.84 -5.77
N ALA A 60 3.27 -9.27 -5.01
CA ALA A 60 1.85 -9.28 -5.34
C ALA A 60 1.58 -8.57 -6.68
N LEU A 61 2.25 -7.44 -6.95
CA LEU A 61 2.15 -6.74 -8.22
C LEU A 61 2.53 -7.65 -9.40
N LEU A 62 3.65 -8.35 -9.31
CA LEU A 62 4.05 -9.31 -10.35
C LEU A 62 2.99 -10.40 -10.55
N LEU A 63 2.44 -10.94 -9.47
CA LEU A 63 1.41 -11.97 -9.52
C LEU A 63 0.07 -11.46 -10.07
N LEU A 64 -0.27 -10.16 -9.94
CA LEU A 64 -1.46 -9.57 -10.53
C LEU A 64 -1.50 -9.66 -12.05
N TRP A 65 -0.34 -9.67 -12.71
CA TRP A 65 -0.20 -9.81 -14.16
C TRP A 65 -0.21 -11.27 -14.63
N THR A 66 -0.31 -12.21 -13.70
CA THR A 66 -0.33 -13.67 -13.99
C THR A 66 -1.70 -14.27 -13.70
N ARG A 67 -1.79 -15.60 -13.84
CA ARG A 67 -2.97 -16.40 -13.42
C ARG A 67 -3.16 -16.44 -11.89
N PHE A 68 -2.20 -15.98 -11.11
CA PHE A 68 -2.22 -16.05 -9.64
C PHE A 68 -2.82 -14.79 -8.97
N ARG A 69 -3.70 -14.08 -9.67
CA ARG A 69 -4.33 -12.82 -9.18
C ARG A 69 -4.99 -12.94 -7.83
N LYS A 70 -5.62 -14.09 -7.54
CA LYS A 70 -6.26 -14.32 -6.24
C LYS A 70 -5.24 -14.34 -5.10
N ILE A 71 -4.08 -14.98 -5.30
CA ILE A 71 -2.97 -14.98 -4.32
C ILE A 71 -2.42 -13.56 -4.18
N ALA A 72 -2.20 -12.87 -5.30
CA ALA A 72 -1.79 -11.47 -5.30
C ALA A 72 -2.74 -10.59 -4.50
N GLY A 73 -4.04 -10.79 -4.65
CA GLY A 73 -5.07 -10.08 -3.89
C GLY A 73 -4.93 -10.27 -2.38
N TRP A 74 -4.73 -11.50 -1.92
CA TRP A 74 -4.51 -11.79 -0.51
C TRP A 74 -3.20 -11.20 0.01
N LEU A 75 -2.13 -11.25 -0.78
CA LEU A 75 -0.84 -10.65 -0.41
C LEU A 75 -0.95 -9.13 -0.26
N LEU A 76 -1.61 -8.44 -1.20
CA LEU A 76 -1.85 -6.99 -1.10
C LEU A 76 -2.71 -6.66 0.11
N LEU A 77 -3.81 -7.39 0.32
CA LEU A 77 -4.71 -7.15 1.44
C LEU A 77 -3.99 -7.34 2.78
N ALA A 78 -3.23 -8.42 2.93
CA ALA A 78 -2.50 -8.69 4.17
C ALA A 78 -1.39 -7.66 4.40
N SER A 79 -0.53 -7.41 3.42
CA SER A 79 0.63 -6.53 3.60
C SER A 79 0.23 -5.07 3.80
N LEU A 80 -0.58 -4.52 2.90
CA LEU A 80 -1.01 -3.11 3.00
C LEU A 80 -2.03 -2.91 4.12
N GLY A 81 -2.83 -3.94 4.46
CA GLY A 81 -3.74 -3.90 5.61
C GLY A 81 -2.98 -3.85 6.94
N ILE A 82 -1.92 -4.63 7.10
CA ILE A 82 -1.04 -4.55 8.28
C ILE A 82 -0.34 -3.19 8.32
N GLY A 83 0.20 -2.71 7.19
CA GLY A 83 0.80 -1.37 7.09
C GLY A 83 -0.17 -0.28 7.53
N LEU A 84 -1.39 -0.29 6.99
CA LEU A 84 -2.46 0.65 7.33
C LEU A 84 -2.79 0.63 8.83
N LEU A 85 -2.91 -0.56 9.44
CA LEU A 85 -3.20 -0.69 10.87
C LEU A 85 -2.06 -0.15 11.74
N ILE A 86 -0.82 -0.53 11.45
CA ILE A 86 0.36 -0.07 12.19
C ILE A 86 0.54 1.43 11.99
N GLY A 87 0.50 1.93 10.75
CA GLY A 87 0.63 3.35 10.45
C GLY A 87 -0.45 4.19 11.10
N THR A 88 -1.72 3.73 11.07
CA THR A 88 -2.81 4.42 11.77
C THR A 88 -2.57 4.45 13.27
N TYR A 89 -2.15 3.35 13.88
CA TYR A 89 -1.87 3.31 15.30
C TYR A 89 -0.73 4.26 15.68
N GLU A 90 0.43 4.15 15.02
CA GLU A 90 1.61 4.94 15.36
C GLU A 90 1.41 6.44 15.12
N HIS A 91 0.82 6.81 13.98
CA HIS A 91 0.72 8.22 13.60
C HIS A 91 -0.50 8.94 14.17
N PHE A 92 -1.55 8.23 14.57
CA PHE A 92 -2.79 8.89 14.99
C PHE A 92 -3.27 8.52 16.40
N LEU A 93 -2.95 7.31 16.90
CA LEU A 93 -3.49 6.80 18.16
C LEU A 93 -2.43 6.70 19.27
N SER A 94 -1.20 6.33 18.92
CA SER A 94 -0.15 6.12 19.91
C SER A 94 0.30 7.41 20.56
N SER A 95 0.98 7.28 21.72
CA SER A 95 1.63 8.43 22.39
C SER A 95 3.05 8.68 21.87
N SER A 96 3.41 8.11 20.72
CA SER A 96 4.75 8.22 20.15
C SER A 96 5.08 9.66 19.75
N PRO A 97 6.36 10.01 19.64
CA PRO A 97 6.80 11.30 19.09
C PRO A 97 6.30 11.53 17.65
N ASP A 98 6.04 10.44 16.92
CA ASP A 98 5.59 10.45 15.52
C ASP A 98 4.06 10.59 15.38
N ASN A 99 3.35 10.96 16.47
CA ASN A 99 1.92 11.23 16.41
C ASN A 99 1.66 12.61 15.79
N VAL A 100 0.88 12.65 14.71
CA VAL A 100 0.59 13.86 13.91
C VAL A 100 -0.03 15.01 14.70
N PHE A 101 -0.72 14.70 15.83
CA PHE A 101 -1.38 15.70 16.67
C PHE A 101 -0.46 16.23 17.78
N ARG A 102 0.62 15.53 18.10
CA ARG A 102 1.54 15.85 19.20
C ARG A 102 2.84 16.50 18.74
N MET A 103 3.16 16.39 17.45
CA MET A 103 4.38 17.01 16.90
C MET A 103 4.36 18.51 17.05
N ALA A 104 5.46 19.06 17.57
CA ALA A 104 5.67 20.52 17.62
C ALA A 104 5.66 21.13 16.21
N PRO A 105 5.14 22.36 16.04
CA PRO A 105 5.19 23.05 14.77
C PRO A 105 6.63 23.21 14.26
N GLY A 106 6.85 22.90 12.98
CA GLY A 106 8.17 22.98 12.37
C GLY A 106 8.08 22.81 10.86
N GLU A 107 9.15 23.10 10.16
CA GLU A 107 9.22 23.07 8.70
C GLU A 107 8.81 21.68 8.13
N TRP A 108 9.24 20.59 8.76
CA TRP A 108 8.99 19.23 8.30
C TRP A 108 7.71 18.61 8.87
N THR A 109 7.10 19.24 9.87
CA THR A 109 5.89 18.70 10.52
C THR A 109 4.70 18.63 9.57
N LEU A 110 4.53 19.66 8.73
CA LEU A 110 3.47 19.66 7.72
C LEU A 110 3.67 18.53 6.70
N GLN A 111 4.90 18.33 6.23
CA GLN A 111 5.23 17.26 5.28
C GLN A 111 5.02 15.88 5.89
N PHE A 112 5.37 15.71 7.16
CA PHE A 112 5.08 14.48 7.90
C PHE A 112 3.58 14.17 7.92
N ARG A 113 2.75 15.16 8.29
CA ARG A 113 1.28 15.00 8.32
C ARG A 113 0.72 14.64 6.94
N ILE A 114 1.19 15.32 5.90
CA ILE A 114 0.77 15.03 4.53
C ILE A 114 1.13 13.59 4.15
N THR A 115 2.37 13.17 4.37
CA THR A 115 2.81 11.82 4.00
C THR A 115 2.12 10.73 4.82
N ALA A 116 1.86 10.94 6.11
CA ALA A 116 1.11 10.01 6.95
C ALA A 116 -0.32 9.80 6.43
N VAL A 117 -1.02 10.88 6.06
CA VAL A 117 -2.37 10.80 5.48
C VAL A 117 -2.34 10.14 4.09
N LEU A 118 -1.36 10.48 3.25
CA LEU A 118 -1.21 9.86 1.93
C LEU A 118 -0.96 8.36 2.04
N LEU A 119 -0.14 7.90 2.99
CA LEU A 119 0.06 6.47 3.25
C LEU A 119 -1.25 5.78 3.58
N MET A 120 -2.06 6.32 4.50
CA MET A 120 -3.38 5.75 4.81
C MET A 120 -4.26 5.61 3.57
N ILE A 121 -4.31 6.65 2.73
CA ILE A 121 -5.13 6.63 1.51
C ILE A 121 -4.64 5.55 0.54
N VAL A 122 -3.35 5.51 0.26
CA VAL A 122 -2.77 4.58 -0.73
C VAL A 122 -2.86 3.14 -0.25
N GLU A 123 -2.58 2.88 1.03
CA GLU A 123 -2.73 1.55 1.63
C GLU A 123 -4.19 1.09 1.66
N GLY A 124 -5.13 1.98 1.99
CA GLY A 124 -6.57 1.71 1.92
C GLY A 124 -7.04 1.36 0.50
N LEU A 125 -6.58 2.11 -0.52
CA LEU A 125 -6.84 1.79 -1.92
C LEU A 125 -6.20 0.46 -2.33
N GLY A 126 -5.00 0.15 -1.83
CA GLY A 126 -4.33 -1.13 -2.04
C GLY A 126 -5.10 -2.30 -1.44
N CYS A 127 -5.64 -2.14 -0.23
CA CYS A 127 -6.53 -3.13 0.37
C CYS A 127 -7.79 -3.35 -0.48
N TRP A 128 -8.39 -2.28 -1.01
CA TRP A 128 -9.55 -2.40 -1.89
C TRP A 128 -9.24 -3.17 -3.18
N ILE A 129 -8.09 -2.91 -3.83
CA ILE A 129 -7.60 -3.71 -4.96
C ILE A 129 -7.38 -5.17 -4.55
N GLY A 130 -6.79 -5.39 -3.38
CA GLY A 130 -6.57 -6.72 -2.82
C GLY A 130 -7.87 -7.51 -2.67
N VAL A 131 -8.91 -6.90 -2.10
CA VAL A 131 -10.25 -7.50 -1.99
C VAL A 131 -10.83 -7.82 -3.37
N LYS A 132 -10.72 -6.91 -4.34
CA LYS A 132 -11.23 -7.16 -5.70
C LYS A 132 -10.49 -8.32 -6.36
N ALA A 133 -9.17 -8.33 -6.31
CA ALA A 133 -8.35 -9.38 -6.91
C ALA A 133 -8.59 -10.76 -6.27
N SER A 134 -8.77 -10.80 -4.93
CA SER A 134 -9.01 -12.05 -4.21
C SER A 134 -10.39 -12.67 -4.53
N ARG A 135 -11.35 -11.85 -4.96
CA ARG A 135 -12.72 -12.29 -5.31
C ARG A 135 -12.89 -12.64 -6.79
N GLU A 136 -11.90 -12.38 -7.64
CA GLU A 136 -11.97 -12.77 -9.05
C GLU A 136 -12.00 -14.30 -9.17
N ASN A 137 -13.16 -14.85 -9.53
CA ASN A 137 -13.28 -16.25 -9.90
C ASN A 137 -12.75 -16.38 -11.34
N HIS A 138 -11.62 -17.05 -11.51
CA HIS A 138 -11.22 -17.53 -12.82
C HIS A 138 -12.23 -18.60 -13.25
N VAL A 139 -13.24 -18.20 -14.01
CA VAL A 139 -13.97 -19.16 -14.84
C VAL A 139 -12.95 -19.64 -15.87
N PHE A 140 -12.31 -20.77 -15.58
CA PHE A 140 -11.54 -21.48 -16.59
C PHE A 140 -12.52 -21.80 -17.72
N ARG A 141 -12.51 -21.01 -18.78
CA ARG A 141 -12.99 -21.48 -20.08
C ARG A 141 -11.94 -22.47 -20.55
N VAL A 142 -12.19 -23.74 -20.27
CA VAL A 142 -11.51 -24.84 -20.95
C VAL A 142 -11.90 -24.67 -22.44
N PRO A 143 -10.95 -24.64 -23.37
CA PRO A 143 -11.21 -24.56 -24.77
C PRO A 143 -11.98 -25.79 -25.29
#